data_fdb2e13d04c5318632fdf1b616a1d3c0
#
_entry.id   fdb2e13d04c5318632fdf1b616a1d3c0
#
_cell.length_a   1.000
_cell.length_b   1.000
_cell.length_c   1.000
_cell.angle_alpha   90.00
_cell.angle_beta   90.00
_cell.angle_gamma   90.00
#
_symmetry.space_group_name_H-M   'P 1'
#
loop_
_entity.id
_entity.type
_entity.pdbx_description
1 polymer ?
#
loop_
_entity_poly.entity_id
_entity_poly.type
_entity_poly.pdbx_seq_one_letter_code
_entity_poly.pdbx_strand_id
1 'polypeptide(L)'
;MAAGILQASVQNRGLVLDPRTKLMMLFNIALFVLGSAGGGSVEPLVPVLCFMPAVLFISAKKWKQAATYTIIYLASWLTYTRLVPLTTGAINFILLGCSGMLSRFLPGIAMGGYLVSTTTVSEFTAAMLRMHLSEKIIIPLSVMFRFFPTVMDEAVSINAAMKMLEYRLVPLMTCCVKIGEELSAAALTRGLGGEVRRTNICKIGFHVQDYILLGIGLIPYILWIWEVVM
;
A
#
# COMPACT_ATOMS: atom_id res chain seq x y z
N MET A 1 13.43 2.23 15.97
CA MET A 1 13.54 2.07 14.50
C MET A 1 12.19 2.14 13.77
N ALA A 2 11.06 1.75 14.35
CA ALA A 2 9.75 1.83 13.69
C ALA A 2 9.21 3.26 13.52
N ALA A 3 9.49 4.19 14.45
CA ALA A 3 9.05 5.58 14.39
C ALA A 3 9.60 6.35 13.16
N GLY A 4 10.81 6.01 12.70
CA GLY A 4 11.42 6.67 11.54
C GLY A 4 10.77 6.34 10.19
N ILE A 5 10.02 5.24 10.08
CA ILE A 5 9.40 4.82 8.82
C ILE A 5 8.17 5.67 8.51
N LEU A 6 7.42 6.09 9.53
CA LEU A 6 6.18 6.87 9.35
C LEU A 6 6.44 8.39 9.28
N GLN A 7 7.56 8.86 9.81
CA GLN A 7 7.95 10.28 9.81
C GLN A 7 9.04 10.63 8.80
N ALA A 8 9.66 9.63 8.15
CA ALA A 8 10.68 9.89 7.15
C ALA A 8 10.09 10.79 6.06
N SER A 9 10.58 12.02 6.00
CA SER A 9 10.42 12.82 4.79
C SER A 9 10.99 12.00 3.65
N VAL A 10 10.13 11.55 2.76
CA VAL A 10 10.55 10.72 1.61
C VAL A 10 11.42 11.59 0.71
N GLN A 11 12.73 11.58 0.96
CA GLN A 11 13.71 12.40 0.26
C GLN A 11 13.95 11.97 -1.19
N ASN A 12 13.54 10.77 -1.57
CA ASN A 12 13.72 10.25 -2.93
C ASN A 12 12.37 9.95 -3.59
N ARG A 13 11.68 10.99 -4.01
CA ARG A 13 10.56 10.89 -4.94
C ARG A 13 11.13 10.88 -6.35
N GLY A 14 11.21 9.70 -6.98
CA GLY A 14 11.61 9.60 -8.38
C GLY A 14 10.58 10.29 -9.28
N LEU A 15 9.43 9.66 -9.49
CA LEU A 15 8.26 10.23 -10.14
C LEU A 15 7.35 10.86 -9.08
N VAL A 16 6.98 12.12 -9.28
CA VAL A 16 5.98 12.80 -8.44
C VAL A 16 4.61 12.30 -8.88
N LEU A 17 4.20 11.15 -8.34
CA LEU A 17 2.92 10.54 -8.61
C LEU A 17 1.93 10.87 -7.49
N ASP A 18 0.72 11.22 -7.88
CA ASP A 18 -0.38 11.44 -6.93
C ASP A 18 -0.70 10.12 -6.19
N PRO A 19 -0.90 10.12 -4.85
CA PRO A 19 -1.26 8.92 -4.10
C PRO A 19 -2.54 8.24 -4.60
N ARG A 20 -3.43 8.94 -5.25
CA ARG A 20 -4.65 8.38 -5.85
C ARG A 20 -4.34 7.45 -7.01
N THR A 21 -3.42 7.84 -7.90
CA THR A 21 -3.00 7.01 -9.03
C THR A 21 -2.30 5.75 -8.53
N LYS A 22 -1.48 5.87 -7.48
CA LYS A 22 -0.83 4.70 -6.85
C LYS A 22 -1.85 3.73 -6.24
N LEU A 23 -2.89 4.25 -5.56
CA LEU A 23 -3.98 3.42 -5.02
C LEU A 23 -4.78 2.73 -6.12
N MET A 24 -5.11 3.47 -7.20
CA MET A 24 -5.80 2.90 -8.37
C MET A 24 -4.99 1.77 -8.98
N MET A 25 -3.66 1.95 -9.12
CA MET A 25 -2.77 0.92 -9.65
C MET A 25 -2.68 -0.30 -8.75
N LEU A 26 -2.62 -0.10 -7.44
CA LEU A 26 -2.64 -1.20 -6.48
C LEU A 26 -3.96 -1.99 -6.60
N PHE A 27 -5.09 -1.28 -6.72
CA PHE A 27 -6.39 -1.91 -6.89
C PHE A 27 -6.49 -2.67 -8.22
N ASN A 28 -5.96 -2.11 -9.31
CA ASN A 28 -5.88 -2.79 -10.60
C ASN A 28 -5.10 -4.12 -10.52
N ILE A 29 -3.92 -4.08 -9.92
CA ILE A 29 -3.09 -5.27 -9.76
C ILE A 29 -3.81 -6.30 -8.87
N ALA A 30 -4.44 -5.85 -7.79
CA ALA A 30 -5.20 -6.74 -6.92
C ALA A 30 -6.38 -7.40 -7.65
N LEU A 31 -7.11 -6.65 -8.47
CA LEU A 31 -8.29 -7.17 -9.16
C LEU A 31 -7.91 -8.12 -10.31
N PHE A 32 -6.99 -7.71 -11.19
CA PHE A 32 -6.69 -8.44 -12.43
C PHE A 32 -5.62 -9.52 -12.25
N VAL A 33 -4.60 -9.28 -11.43
CA VAL A 33 -3.54 -10.27 -11.22
C VAL A 33 -3.91 -11.26 -10.12
N LEU A 34 -4.37 -10.79 -8.96
CA LEU A 34 -4.73 -11.65 -7.84
C LEU A 34 -6.12 -12.28 -8.05
N GLY A 35 -7.12 -11.47 -8.40
CA GLY A 35 -8.50 -11.91 -8.62
C GLY A 35 -8.72 -12.65 -9.94
N SER A 36 -7.74 -12.62 -10.87
CA SER A 36 -7.90 -13.17 -12.23
C SER A 36 -9.18 -12.70 -12.91
N ALA A 37 -9.62 -11.50 -12.61
CA ALA A 37 -10.79 -10.89 -13.21
C ALA A 37 -10.47 -10.55 -14.68
N GLY A 38 -11.33 -10.97 -15.61
CA GLY A 38 -11.20 -10.61 -17.02
C GLY A 38 -10.92 -11.75 -17.99
N GLY A 39 -10.90 -13.01 -17.52
CA GLY A 39 -10.83 -14.19 -18.41
C GLY A 39 -9.66 -14.18 -19.40
N GLY A 40 -9.86 -14.79 -20.55
CA GLY A 40 -8.83 -14.99 -21.59
C GLY A 40 -8.38 -13.70 -22.29
N SER A 41 -9.23 -12.69 -22.40
CA SER A 41 -8.89 -11.44 -23.10
C SER A 41 -7.92 -10.54 -22.31
N VAL A 42 -7.89 -10.65 -21.00
CA VAL A 42 -6.99 -9.87 -20.13
C VAL A 42 -5.68 -10.63 -19.86
N GLU A 43 -5.64 -11.94 -20.09
CA GLU A 43 -4.47 -12.79 -19.85
C GLU A 43 -3.17 -12.25 -20.49
N PRO A 44 -3.15 -11.75 -21.75
CA PRO A 44 -1.94 -11.18 -22.33
C PRO A 44 -1.47 -9.86 -21.69
N LEU A 45 -2.36 -9.14 -20.96
CA LEU A 45 -1.99 -7.92 -20.25
C LEU A 45 -1.42 -8.19 -18.84
N VAL A 46 -1.66 -9.36 -18.27
CA VAL A 46 -1.17 -9.72 -16.92
C VAL A 46 0.35 -9.53 -16.79
N PRO A 47 1.21 -9.99 -17.71
CA PRO A 47 2.64 -9.77 -17.61
C PRO A 47 3.02 -8.28 -17.64
N VAL A 48 2.30 -7.46 -18.38
CA VAL A 48 2.52 -6.00 -18.42
C VAL A 48 2.20 -5.37 -17.08
N LEU A 49 1.07 -5.74 -16.47
CA LEU A 49 0.70 -5.30 -15.13
C LEU A 49 1.70 -5.75 -14.05
N CYS A 50 2.22 -6.98 -14.18
CA CYS A 50 3.24 -7.50 -13.28
C CYS A 50 4.60 -6.79 -13.41
N PHE A 51 4.94 -6.29 -14.60
CA PHE A 51 6.18 -5.53 -14.82
C PHE A 51 6.10 -4.09 -14.30
N MET A 52 4.90 -3.54 -14.14
CA MET A 52 4.67 -2.15 -13.75
C MET A 52 5.30 -1.76 -12.40
N PRO A 53 5.19 -2.56 -11.32
CA PRO A 53 5.84 -2.25 -10.06
C PRO A 53 7.36 -2.15 -10.19
N ALA A 54 8.00 -2.98 -11.04
CA ALA A 54 9.44 -2.93 -11.29
C ALA A 54 9.86 -1.58 -11.88
N VAL A 55 9.15 -1.11 -12.90
CA VAL A 55 9.38 0.19 -13.55
C VAL A 55 9.22 1.34 -12.54
N LEU A 56 8.19 1.28 -11.70
CA LEU A 56 7.95 2.29 -10.68
C LEU A 56 9.05 2.32 -9.60
N PHE A 57 9.57 1.17 -9.17
CA PHE A 57 10.71 1.11 -8.24
C PHE A 57 11.99 1.66 -8.86
N ILE A 58 12.27 1.37 -10.13
CA ILE A 58 13.43 1.92 -10.84
C ILE A 58 13.31 3.44 -10.92
N SER A 59 12.14 3.95 -11.25
CA SER A 59 11.84 5.38 -11.28
C SER A 59 12.02 6.06 -9.92
N ALA A 60 11.67 5.37 -8.82
CA ALA A 60 11.89 5.84 -7.45
C ALA A 60 13.35 5.72 -6.97
N LYS A 61 14.29 5.36 -7.86
CA LYS A 61 15.71 5.11 -7.55
C LYS A 61 15.95 4.05 -6.46
N LYS A 62 14.99 3.16 -6.23
CA LYS A 62 15.10 2.06 -5.28
C LYS A 62 15.58 0.77 -5.96
N TRP A 63 16.75 0.82 -6.53
CA TRP A 63 17.35 -0.26 -7.34
C TRP A 63 17.39 -1.61 -6.65
N LYS A 64 17.68 -1.63 -5.33
CA LYS A 64 17.74 -2.87 -4.56
C LYS A 64 16.38 -3.56 -4.50
N GLN A 65 15.31 -2.81 -4.22
CA GLN A 65 13.95 -3.35 -4.16
C GLN A 65 13.45 -3.78 -5.55
N ALA A 66 13.75 -2.98 -6.59
CA ALA A 66 13.45 -3.32 -7.97
C ALA A 66 14.13 -4.63 -8.40
N ALA A 67 15.45 -4.76 -8.13
CA ALA A 67 16.21 -5.95 -8.48
C ALA A 67 15.70 -7.19 -7.74
N THR A 68 15.47 -7.09 -6.42
CA THR A 68 14.94 -8.20 -5.62
C THR A 68 13.58 -8.67 -6.15
N TYR A 69 12.66 -7.73 -6.42
CA TYR A 69 11.36 -8.03 -6.98
C TYR A 69 11.48 -8.74 -8.34
N THR A 70 12.28 -8.16 -9.26
CA THR A 70 12.43 -8.68 -10.61
C THR A 70 13.05 -10.07 -10.62
N ILE A 71 14.08 -10.32 -9.78
CA ILE A 71 14.72 -11.63 -9.66
C ILE A 71 13.72 -12.67 -9.15
N ILE A 72 12.99 -12.38 -8.08
CA ILE A 72 12.02 -13.32 -7.49
C ILE A 72 10.88 -13.59 -8.48
N TYR A 73 10.38 -12.55 -9.15
CA TYR A 73 9.31 -12.69 -10.14
C TYR A 73 9.77 -13.53 -11.34
N LEU A 74 10.97 -13.25 -11.87
CA LEU A 74 11.53 -14.00 -12.99
C LEU A 74 11.80 -15.46 -12.62
N ALA A 75 12.33 -15.71 -11.42
CA ALA A 75 12.53 -17.07 -10.91
C ALA A 75 11.21 -17.83 -10.80
N SER A 76 10.17 -17.19 -10.25
CA SER A 76 8.83 -17.78 -10.17
C SER A 76 8.23 -18.07 -11.55
N TRP A 77 8.37 -17.14 -12.49
CA TRP A 77 7.89 -17.32 -13.87
C TRP A 77 8.65 -18.42 -14.61
N LEU A 78 10.00 -18.49 -14.48
CA LEU A 78 10.81 -19.56 -15.05
C LEU A 78 10.45 -20.94 -14.45
N THR A 79 10.23 -21.00 -13.14
CA THR A 79 9.79 -22.22 -12.47
C THR A 79 8.47 -22.69 -13.03
N TYR A 80 7.51 -21.79 -13.17
CA TYR A 80 6.19 -22.11 -13.72
C TYR A 80 6.25 -22.58 -15.17
N THR A 81 7.02 -21.92 -16.04
CA THR A 81 7.06 -22.21 -17.48
C THR A 81 7.99 -23.35 -17.86
N ARG A 82 9.09 -23.56 -17.12
CA ARG A 82 10.13 -24.54 -17.48
C ARG A 82 10.17 -25.77 -16.58
N LEU A 83 10.05 -25.58 -15.25
CA LEU A 83 10.19 -26.69 -14.30
C LEU A 83 8.90 -27.48 -14.12
N VAL A 84 7.76 -26.82 -14.10
CA VAL A 84 6.44 -27.48 -13.93
C VAL A 84 6.17 -28.53 -15.02
N PRO A 85 6.40 -28.29 -16.33
CA PRO A 85 6.14 -29.31 -17.36
C PRO A 85 7.14 -30.48 -17.36
N LEU A 86 8.31 -30.31 -16.72
CA LEU A 86 9.36 -31.35 -16.64
C LEU A 86 9.18 -32.29 -15.45
N THR A 87 8.44 -31.86 -14.42
CA THR A 87 8.24 -32.64 -13.18
C THR A 87 6.87 -33.30 -13.16
N THR A 88 6.81 -34.54 -12.66
CA THR A 88 5.57 -35.29 -12.47
C THR A 88 5.42 -35.73 -11.02
N GLY A 89 4.18 -35.90 -10.53
CA GLY A 89 3.88 -36.38 -9.18
C GLY A 89 3.69 -35.28 -8.14
N ALA A 90 3.88 -35.61 -6.85
CA ALA A 90 3.65 -34.70 -5.73
C ALA A 90 4.53 -33.44 -5.76
N ILE A 91 5.75 -33.56 -6.27
CA ILE A 91 6.68 -32.42 -6.40
C ILE A 91 6.14 -31.39 -7.39
N ASN A 92 5.53 -31.85 -8.50
CA ASN A 92 4.90 -30.97 -9.49
C ASN A 92 3.76 -30.17 -8.86
N PHE A 93 2.92 -30.81 -8.04
CA PHE A 93 1.81 -30.14 -7.37
C PHE A 93 2.29 -29.02 -6.43
N ILE A 94 3.35 -29.27 -5.65
CA ILE A 94 3.94 -28.26 -4.76
C ILE A 94 4.57 -27.11 -5.56
N LEU A 95 5.34 -27.43 -6.61
CA LEU A 95 5.97 -26.42 -7.46
C LEU A 95 4.93 -25.55 -8.18
N LEU A 96 3.87 -26.16 -8.72
CA LEU A 96 2.76 -25.44 -9.35
C LEU A 96 2.07 -24.51 -8.39
N GLY A 97 1.74 -24.99 -7.18
CA GLY A 97 1.09 -24.19 -6.14
C GLY A 97 1.95 -23.01 -5.67
N CYS A 98 3.20 -23.28 -5.30
CA CYS A 98 4.11 -22.25 -4.82
C CYS A 98 4.45 -21.20 -5.89
N SER A 99 4.78 -21.62 -7.11
CA SER A 99 5.11 -20.68 -8.19
C SER A 99 3.88 -19.89 -8.65
N GLY A 100 2.72 -20.53 -8.73
CA GLY A 100 1.47 -19.87 -9.08
C GLY A 100 1.03 -18.84 -8.05
N MET A 101 1.14 -19.17 -6.75
CA MET A 101 0.88 -18.20 -5.67
C MET A 101 1.88 -17.05 -5.72
N LEU A 102 3.17 -17.34 -5.77
CA LEU A 102 4.21 -16.30 -5.79
C LEU A 102 4.01 -15.34 -6.96
N SER A 103 3.76 -15.83 -8.17
CA SER A 103 3.59 -14.98 -9.35
C SER A 103 2.38 -14.04 -9.25
N ARG A 104 1.32 -14.45 -8.53
CA ARG A 104 0.10 -13.65 -8.36
C ARG A 104 0.17 -12.67 -7.18
N PHE A 105 0.75 -13.08 -6.05
CA PHE A 105 0.83 -12.22 -4.86
C PHE A 105 1.97 -11.20 -4.92
N LEU A 106 3.09 -11.55 -5.54
CA LEU A 106 4.29 -10.72 -5.56
C LEU A 106 4.06 -9.32 -6.16
N PRO A 107 3.36 -9.14 -7.30
CA PRO A 107 3.08 -7.81 -7.85
C PRO A 107 2.26 -6.93 -6.92
N GLY A 108 1.27 -7.50 -6.23
CA GLY A 108 0.46 -6.78 -5.24
C GLY A 108 1.28 -6.30 -4.04
N ILE A 109 2.11 -7.19 -3.48
CA ILE A 109 3.02 -6.85 -2.37
C ILE A 109 4.02 -5.78 -2.80
N ALA A 110 4.59 -5.90 -4.00
CA ALA A 110 5.53 -4.92 -4.53
C ALA A 110 4.88 -3.55 -4.71
N MET A 111 3.68 -3.49 -5.26
CA MET A 111 2.96 -2.22 -5.45
C MET A 111 2.56 -1.60 -4.11
N GLY A 112 2.12 -2.40 -3.13
CA GLY A 112 1.88 -1.94 -1.76
C GLY A 112 3.15 -1.39 -1.10
N GLY A 113 4.27 -2.10 -1.23
CA GLY A 113 5.58 -1.65 -0.76
C GLY A 113 6.05 -0.35 -1.43
N TYR A 114 5.78 -0.19 -2.73
CA TYR A 114 6.04 1.05 -3.45
C TYR A 114 5.21 2.20 -2.88
N LEU A 115 3.90 2.02 -2.69
CA LEU A 115 3.01 3.02 -2.13
C LEU A 115 3.48 3.49 -0.75
N VAL A 116 3.74 2.56 0.17
CA VAL A 116 4.21 2.87 1.54
C VAL A 116 5.56 3.58 1.51
N SER A 117 6.44 3.19 0.60
CA SER A 117 7.80 3.72 0.55
C SER A 117 7.94 5.07 -0.17
N THR A 118 6.94 5.50 -0.93
CA THR A 118 6.97 6.71 -1.75
C THR A 118 5.86 7.72 -1.42
N THR A 119 5.01 7.42 -0.44
CA THR A 119 3.89 8.28 -0.06
C THR A 119 3.97 8.57 1.43
N THR A 120 3.92 9.84 1.80
CA THR A 120 3.83 10.23 3.20
C THR A 120 2.40 10.06 3.72
N VAL A 121 2.25 9.84 5.01
CA VAL A 121 0.93 9.69 5.65
C VAL A 121 0.04 10.92 5.42
N SER A 122 0.62 12.11 5.46
CA SER A 122 -0.11 13.35 5.22
C SER A 122 -0.63 13.47 3.78
N GLU A 123 0.13 12.98 2.80
CA GLU A 123 -0.32 12.93 1.40
C GLU A 123 -1.38 11.88 1.18
N PHE A 124 -1.23 10.74 1.84
CA PHE A 124 -2.22 9.67 1.78
C PHE A 124 -3.57 10.13 2.34
N THR A 125 -3.59 10.76 3.52
CA THR A 125 -4.83 11.30 4.12
C THR A 125 -5.42 12.43 3.28
N ALA A 126 -4.59 13.28 2.69
CA ALA A 126 -5.05 14.32 1.78
C ALA A 126 -5.65 13.76 0.48
N ALA A 127 -5.08 12.68 -0.05
CA ALA A 127 -5.63 11.97 -1.20
C ALA A 127 -7.00 11.35 -0.89
N MET A 128 -7.15 10.72 0.28
CA MET A 128 -8.43 10.16 0.73
C MET A 128 -9.53 11.24 0.86
N LEU A 129 -9.18 12.41 1.42
CA LEU A 129 -10.11 13.56 1.48
C LEU A 129 -10.60 13.99 0.09
N ARG A 130 -9.69 14.03 -0.89
CA ARG A 130 -10.04 14.41 -2.27
C ARG A 130 -10.80 13.33 -3.03
N MET A 131 -10.76 12.08 -2.59
CA MET A 131 -11.59 10.98 -3.12
C MET A 131 -13.02 10.99 -2.55
N HIS A 132 -13.40 12.06 -1.83
CA HIS A 132 -14.71 12.20 -1.18
C HIS A 132 -15.05 11.09 -0.19
N LEU A 133 -14.05 10.48 0.44
CA LEU A 133 -14.26 9.56 1.54
C LEU A 133 -14.78 10.33 2.76
N SER A 134 -15.60 9.67 3.56
CA SER A 134 -16.21 10.29 4.74
C SER A 134 -15.16 10.85 5.71
N GLU A 135 -15.32 12.11 6.10
CA GLU A 135 -14.47 12.76 7.10
C GLU A 135 -14.44 12.00 8.42
N LYS A 136 -15.53 11.28 8.74
CA LYS A 136 -15.62 10.44 9.94
C LYS A 136 -14.59 9.32 10.00
N ILE A 137 -14.09 8.87 8.85
CA ILE A 137 -13.04 7.83 8.74
C ILE A 137 -11.66 8.49 8.66
N ILE A 138 -11.54 9.57 7.91
CA ILE A 138 -10.25 10.21 7.63
C ILE A 138 -9.67 10.90 8.86
N ILE A 139 -10.52 11.54 9.67
CA ILE A 139 -10.07 12.23 10.88
C ILE A 139 -9.41 11.27 11.88
N PRO A 140 -10.08 10.17 12.31
CA PRO A 140 -9.45 9.20 13.21
C PRO A 140 -8.19 8.58 12.62
N LEU A 141 -8.20 8.25 11.33
CA LEU A 141 -7.04 7.66 10.64
C LEU A 141 -5.84 8.63 10.63
N SER A 142 -6.07 9.90 10.34
CA SER A 142 -5.02 10.93 10.35
C SER A 142 -4.44 11.14 11.75
N VAL A 143 -5.29 11.12 12.78
CA VAL A 143 -4.90 11.21 14.19
C VAL A 143 -4.08 9.97 14.57
N MET A 144 -4.56 8.78 14.24
CA MET A 144 -3.87 7.52 14.53
C MET A 144 -2.44 7.52 13.97
N PHE A 145 -2.27 7.86 12.70
CA PHE A 145 -0.94 7.87 12.09
C PHE A 145 0.02 8.91 12.69
N ARG A 146 -0.51 10.03 13.16
CA ARG A 146 0.28 11.07 13.81
C ARG A 146 0.75 10.67 15.21
N PHE A 147 -0.11 9.99 15.96
CA PHE A 147 0.17 9.61 17.35
C PHE A 147 0.80 8.23 17.49
N PHE A 148 0.72 7.39 16.45
CA PHE A 148 1.31 6.06 16.46
C PHE A 148 2.80 6.05 16.87
N PRO A 149 3.67 6.93 16.34
CA PRO A 149 5.05 7.02 16.80
C PRO A 149 5.18 7.32 18.28
N THR A 150 4.40 8.26 18.81
CA THR A 150 4.42 8.65 20.23
C THR A 150 4.00 7.46 21.11
N VAL A 151 2.94 6.77 20.75
CA VAL A 151 2.48 5.57 21.49
C VAL A 151 3.52 4.45 21.45
N MET A 152 4.23 4.28 20.34
CA MET A 152 5.31 3.29 20.24
C MET A 152 6.50 3.63 21.11
N ASP A 153 6.88 4.91 21.20
CA ASP A 153 7.99 5.35 22.08
C ASP A 153 7.61 5.21 23.55
N GLU A 154 6.36 5.52 23.93
CA GLU A 154 5.84 5.27 25.25
C GLU A 154 5.75 3.77 25.56
N ALA A 155 5.32 2.95 24.61
CA ALA A 155 5.28 1.48 24.79
C ALA A 155 6.67 0.91 25.07
N VAL A 156 7.70 1.41 24.39
CA VAL A 156 9.09 1.00 24.65
C VAL A 156 9.52 1.43 26.06
N SER A 157 9.20 2.64 26.48
CA SER A 157 9.53 3.18 27.81
C SER A 157 8.80 2.41 28.91
N ILE A 158 7.51 2.14 28.74
CA ILE A 158 6.71 1.33 29.66
C ILE A 158 7.26 -0.12 29.73
N ASN A 159 7.60 -0.70 28.59
CA ASN A 159 8.15 -2.05 28.54
C ASN A 159 9.51 -2.15 29.26
N ALA A 160 10.34 -1.12 29.15
CA ALA A 160 11.61 -1.03 29.87
C ALA A 160 11.40 -0.91 31.39
N ALA A 161 10.46 -0.06 31.82
CA ALA A 161 10.13 0.16 33.24
C ALA A 161 9.45 -1.09 33.86
N MET A 162 8.59 -1.77 33.12
CA MET A 162 7.79 -2.91 33.60
C MET A 162 8.43 -4.26 33.35
N LYS A 163 9.68 -4.30 32.90
CA LYS A 163 10.42 -5.58 32.68
C LYS A 163 10.55 -6.42 33.96
N MET A 164 10.46 -5.75 35.10
CA MET A 164 10.46 -6.38 36.43
C MET A 164 9.08 -6.83 36.96
N LEU A 165 8.00 -6.33 36.34
CA LEU A 165 6.62 -6.58 36.71
C LEU A 165 5.92 -7.26 35.52
N GLU A 166 5.35 -8.42 35.70
CA GLU A 166 4.75 -9.24 34.62
C GLU A 166 3.55 -8.59 33.90
N TYR A 167 3.03 -7.45 34.40
CA TYR A 167 1.84 -6.77 33.89
C TYR A 167 2.19 -5.63 32.91
N ARG A 168 2.46 -5.97 31.62
CA ARG A 168 2.85 -4.98 30.61
C ARG A 168 1.68 -4.32 29.89
N LEU A 169 0.58 -5.06 29.69
CA LEU A 169 -0.54 -4.61 28.86
C LEU A 169 -1.42 -3.57 29.53
N VAL A 170 -1.68 -3.70 30.84
CA VAL A 170 -2.60 -2.82 31.55
C VAL A 170 -2.14 -1.36 31.58
N PRO A 171 -0.89 -1.03 31.94
CA PRO A 171 -0.40 0.35 31.92
C PRO A 171 -0.40 0.97 30.53
N LEU A 172 -0.04 0.17 29.50
CA LEU A 172 -0.06 0.64 28.11
C LEU A 172 -1.48 1.00 27.65
N MET A 173 -2.46 0.13 27.94
CA MET A 173 -3.86 0.39 27.61
C MET A 173 -4.40 1.64 28.33
N THR A 174 -4.09 1.80 29.62
CA THR A 174 -4.48 2.98 30.40
C THR A 174 -3.88 4.26 29.82
N CYS A 175 -2.61 4.22 29.41
CA CYS A 175 -1.93 5.34 28.78
C CYS A 175 -2.61 5.71 27.43
N CYS A 176 -2.90 4.72 26.58
CA CYS A 176 -3.58 4.93 25.30
C CYS A 176 -4.98 5.54 25.48
N VAL A 177 -5.76 5.05 26.45
CA VAL A 177 -7.10 5.59 26.74
C VAL A 177 -6.98 7.06 27.19
N LYS A 178 -6.06 7.36 28.12
CA LYS A 178 -5.86 8.72 28.60
C LYS A 178 -5.43 9.69 27.52
N ILE A 179 -4.49 9.30 26.65
CA ILE A 179 -4.11 10.09 25.47
C ILE A 179 -5.32 10.30 24.56
N GLY A 180 -6.14 9.27 24.35
CA GLY A 180 -7.35 9.38 23.53
C GLY A 180 -8.38 10.37 24.08
N GLU A 181 -8.60 10.36 25.39
CA GLU A 181 -9.49 11.30 26.07
C GLU A 181 -8.98 12.75 25.98
N GLU A 182 -7.69 12.97 26.23
CA GLU A 182 -7.06 14.30 26.13
C GLU A 182 -7.12 14.84 24.69
N LEU A 183 -6.86 13.98 23.70
CA LEU A 183 -6.96 14.34 22.28
C LEU A 183 -8.38 14.67 21.86
N SER A 184 -9.35 13.90 22.34
CA SER A 184 -10.76 14.14 22.06
C SER A 184 -11.22 15.47 22.65
N ALA A 185 -10.87 15.76 23.91
CA ALA A 185 -11.13 17.04 24.55
C ALA A 185 -10.48 18.21 23.79
N ALA A 186 -9.19 18.08 23.44
CA ALA A 186 -8.48 19.08 22.66
C ALA A 186 -9.05 19.28 21.23
N ALA A 187 -9.56 18.23 20.60
CA ALA A 187 -10.19 18.31 19.30
C ALA A 187 -11.55 19.05 19.35
N LEU A 188 -12.36 18.78 20.37
CA LEU A 188 -13.63 19.48 20.61
C LEU A 188 -13.42 20.97 20.87
N THR A 189 -12.45 21.34 21.71
CA THR A 189 -12.12 22.76 21.97
C THR A 189 -11.61 23.49 20.73
N ARG A 190 -11.01 22.78 19.77
CA ARG A 190 -10.57 23.30 18.46
C ARG A 190 -11.69 23.31 17.40
N GLY A 191 -12.94 23.02 17.78
CA GLY A 191 -14.10 23.09 16.89
C GLY A 191 -14.28 21.83 16.02
N LEU A 192 -13.84 20.66 16.48
CA LEU A 192 -14.17 19.41 15.81
C LEU A 192 -15.68 19.18 15.89
N GLY A 193 -16.33 19.01 14.73
CA GLY A 193 -17.79 18.86 14.62
C GLY A 193 -18.53 20.18 14.37
N GLY A 194 -17.82 21.33 14.29
CA GLY A 194 -18.42 22.61 13.88
C GLY A 194 -18.67 22.68 12.35
N GLU A 195 -19.39 23.70 11.92
CA GLU A 195 -19.78 23.91 10.50
C GLU A 195 -18.60 24.31 9.59
N VAL A 196 -17.45 24.60 10.13
CA VAL A 196 -16.28 25.07 9.38
C VAL A 196 -15.59 23.92 8.65
N ARG A 197 -15.55 23.98 7.32
CA ARG A 197 -14.82 23.02 6.49
C ARG A 197 -13.31 23.12 6.71
N ARG A 198 -12.68 22.00 6.95
CA ARG A 198 -11.23 21.90 7.10
C ARG A 198 -10.52 22.05 5.77
N THR A 199 -9.48 22.86 5.74
CA THR A 199 -8.58 23.01 4.59
C THR A 199 -7.34 22.16 4.77
N ASN A 200 -6.84 21.59 3.67
CA ASN A 200 -5.63 20.78 3.68
C ASN A 200 -4.45 21.58 3.11
N ILE A 201 -3.34 21.61 3.85
CA ILE A 201 -2.13 22.35 3.48
C ILE A 201 -1.30 21.58 2.43
N CYS A 202 -1.48 20.26 2.31
CA CYS A 202 -0.74 19.46 1.36
C CYS A 202 -1.13 19.78 -0.08
N LYS A 203 -0.17 20.30 -0.86
CA LYS A 203 -0.34 20.55 -2.30
C LYS A 203 -0.20 19.22 -3.05
N ILE A 204 -1.31 18.54 -3.29
CA ILE A 204 -1.38 17.35 -4.13
C ILE A 204 -2.04 17.75 -5.43
N GLY A 205 -1.51 17.36 -6.57
CA GLY A 205 -2.08 17.66 -7.89
C GLY A 205 -1.72 16.58 -8.89
N PHE A 206 -2.60 16.36 -9.86
CA PHE A 206 -2.33 15.45 -10.97
C PHE A 206 -1.24 16.03 -11.88
N HIS A 207 -0.27 15.19 -12.22
CA HIS A 207 0.77 15.47 -13.19
C HIS A 207 0.48 14.69 -14.49
N VAL A 208 1.12 15.07 -15.58
CA VAL A 208 0.95 14.38 -16.88
C VAL A 208 1.23 12.89 -16.77
N GLN A 209 2.17 12.51 -15.92
CA GLN A 209 2.53 11.12 -15.63
C GLN A 209 1.38 10.30 -15.01
N ASP A 210 0.54 10.95 -14.19
CA ASP A 210 -0.62 10.33 -13.58
C ASP A 210 -1.68 9.96 -14.61
N TYR A 211 -1.91 10.83 -15.60
CA TYR A 211 -2.85 10.55 -16.68
C TYR A 211 -2.43 9.38 -17.55
N ILE A 212 -1.12 9.27 -17.85
CA ILE A 212 -0.58 8.13 -18.61
C ILE A 212 -0.79 6.83 -17.84
N LEU A 213 -0.47 6.83 -16.55
CA LEU A 213 -0.64 5.65 -15.70
C LEU A 213 -2.11 5.27 -15.51
N LEU A 214 -2.99 6.25 -15.31
CA LEU A 214 -4.44 6.01 -15.26
C LEU A 214 -4.96 5.44 -16.58
N GLY A 215 -4.49 5.95 -17.72
CA GLY A 215 -4.82 5.42 -19.04
C GLY A 215 -4.44 3.93 -19.18
N ILE A 216 -3.21 3.58 -18.81
CA ILE A 216 -2.75 2.18 -18.81
C ILE A 216 -3.58 1.32 -17.85
N GLY A 217 -3.92 1.86 -16.69
CA GLY A 217 -4.75 1.17 -15.70
C GLY A 217 -6.21 0.96 -16.12
N LEU A 218 -6.75 1.76 -17.06
CA LEU A 218 -8.10 1.60 -17.58
C LEU A 218 -8.21 0.56 -18.70
N ILE A 219 -7.12 0.24 -19.39
CA ILE A 219 -7.12 -0.74 -20.49
C ILE A 219 -7.69 -2.10 -20.08
N PRO A 220 -7.29 -2.71 -18.95
CA PRO A 220 -7.85 -4.00 -18.53
C PRO A 220 -9.36 -3.97 -18.30
N TYR A 221 -9.90 -2.85 -17.80
CA TYR A 221 -11.34 -2.69 -17.59
C TYR A 221 -12.11 -2.66 -18.91
N ILE A 222 -11.58 -1.95 -19.92
CA ILE A 222 -12.21 -1.85 -21.24
C ILE A 222 -12.27 -3.23 -21.89
N LEU A 223 -11.19 -3.99 -21.83
CA LEU A 223 -11.14 -5.34 -22.39
C LEU A 223 -12.06 -6.29 -21.63
N TRP A 224 -12.09 -6.20 -20.31
CA TRP A 224 -12.99 -7.01 -19.48
C TRP A 224 -14.47 -6.72 -19.78
N ILE A 225 -14.85 -5.44 -19.90
CA ILE A 225 -16.22 -5.05 -20.24
C ILE A 225 -16.58 -5.55 -21.65
N TRP A 226 -15.65 -5.47 -22.60
CA TRP A 226 -15.88 -5.98 -23.94
C TRP A 226 -16.15 -7.48 -23.95
N GLU A 227 -15.38 -8.26 -23.19
CA GLU A 227 -15.58 -9.73 -23.06
C GLU A 227 -16.92 -10.08 -22.40
N VAL A 228 -17.37 -9.31 -21.42
CA VAL A 228 -18.66 -9.54 -20.73
C VAL A 228 -19.86 -9.16 -21.60
N VAL A 229 -19.70 -8.21 -22.51
CA VAL A 229 -20.78 -7.71 -23.39
C VAL A 229 -20.89 -8.52 -24.70
N MET A 230 -19.82 -9.16 -25.16
CA MET A 230 -19.82 -10.02 -26.35
C MET A 230 -20.10 -11.48 -26.01
#